data_9e3357139c5cb0a77009490ca98e0e09
#
_entry.id   9e3357139c5cb0a77009490ca98e0e09
#
_cell.length_a   1.000
_cell.length_b   1.000
_cell.length_c   1.000
_cell.angle_alpha   90.00
_cell.angle_beta   90.00
_cell.angle_gamma   90.00
#
_symmetry.space_group_name_H-M   'P 1'
#
loop_
_entity.id
_entity.type
_entity.pdbx_description
1 polymer ?
#
loop_
_entity_poly.entity_id
_entity_poly.type
_entity_poly.pdbx_seq_one_letter_code
_entity_poly.pdbx_strand_id
1 'polypeptide(L)'
;MRTFVTGADGFIGSHLVEALIEAGHQVTALAHYRSDGSHGWLDSLAPNVRESVVLVQGDIRDSDQMLSQIRGHDAVLHLAALIGIPYSYLAPRSYMQTNVEGTFNICEAARKHGARLIHTSTSEVYGTPATLPITEGHPLVAQSPYSASKIAADKFVESFALSFELPFHI
;
A
#
# COMPACT_ATOMS: atom_id res chain seq x y z
N MET A 1 -16.62 1.42 -9.07
CA MET A 1 -16.18 0.56 -7.94
C MET A 1 -15.87 1.46 -6.75
N ARG A 2 -16.04 0.95 -5.52
CA ARG A 2 -15.58 1.62 -4.30
C ARG A 2 -14.17 1.17 -4.02
N THR A 3 -13.23 2.09 -3.99
CA THR A 3 -11.80 1.79 -3.84
C THR A 3 -11.25 2.44 -2.57
N PHE A 4 -10.43 1.69 -1.85
CA PHE A 4 -9.68 2.19 -0.69
C PHE A 4 -8.20 2.30 -1.06
N VAL A 5 -7.62 3.49 -0.93
CA VAL A 5 -6.22 3.74 -1.32
C VAL A 5 -5.41 4.06 -0.07
N THR A 6 -4.42 3.23 0.26
CA THR A 6 -3.46 3.52 1.32
C THR A 6 -2.23 4.22 0.76
N GLY A 7 -1.57 5.06 1.55
CA GLY A 7 -0.46 5.90 1.05
C GLY A 7 -0.93 6.94 0.03
N ALA A 8 -2.21 7.29 0.08
CA ALA A 8 -2.84 8.26 -0.81
C ALA A 8 -2.21 9.66 -0.69
N ASP A 9 -1.69 10.01 0.47
CA ASP A 9 -1.00 11.26 0.79
C ASP A 9 0.42 11.36 0.22
N GLY A 10 0.95 10.26 -0.34
CA GLY A 10 2.23 10.21 -1.05
C GLY A 10 2.13 10.70 -2.50
N PHE A 11 3.30 10.88 -3.15
CA PHE A 11 3.38 11.34 -4.53
C PHE A 11 2.61 10.44 -5.51
N ILE A 12 2.91 9.14 -5.54
CA ILE A 12 2.22 8.18 -6.42
C ILE A 12 0.74 8.05 -6.03
N GLY A 13 0.46 7.98 -4.72
CA GLY A 13 -0.89 7.79 -4.21
C GLY A 13 -1.85 8.91 -4.60
N SER A 14 -1.42 10.17 -4.55
CA SER A 14 -2.25 11.32 -4.93
C SER A 14 -2.62 11.31 -6.41
N HIS A 15 -1.66 11.00 -7.30
CA HIS A 15 -1.93 10.85 -8.74
C HIS A 15 -2.86 9.65 -9.03
N LEU A 16 -2.71 8.55 -8.29
CA LEU A 16 -3.61 7.41 -8.40
C LEU A 16 -5.04 7.77 -7.99
N VAL A 17 -5.19 8.52 -6.89
CA VAL A 17 -6.51 9.02 -6.44
C VAL A 17 -7.17 9.86 -7.53
N GLU A 18 -6.44 10.80 -8.14
CA GLU A 18 -6.94 11.62 -9.23
C GLU A 18 -7.40 10.77 -10.41
N ALA A 19 -6.56 9.86 -10.88
CA ALA A 19 -6.88 8.96 -12.00
C ALA A 19 -8.10 8.06 -11.71
N LEU A 20 -8.26 7.58 -10.48
CA LEU A 20 -9.43 6.78 -10.09
C LEU A 20 -10.73 7.59 -10.09
N ILE A 21 -10.69 8.84 -9.62
CA ILE A 21 -11.85 9.74 -9.66
C ILE A 21 -12.23 10.05 -11.11
N GLU A 22 -11.24 10.37 -11.97
CA GLU A 22 -11.46 10.61 -13.40
C GLU A 22 -12.06 9.38 -14.12
N ALA A 23 -11.67 8.19 -13.69
CA ALA A 23 -12.24 6.92 -14.19
C ALA A 23 -13.64 6.59 -13.61
N GLY A 24 -14.22 7.46 -12.78
CA GLY A 24 -15.56 7.32 -12.22
C GLY A 24 -15.64 6.35 -11.02
N HIS A 25 -14.53 6.11 -10.32
CA HIS A 25 -14.53 5.33 -9.08
C HIS A 25 -14.91 6.20 -7.88
N GLN A 26 -15.48 5.58 -6.85
CA GLN A 26 -15.67 6.19 -5.53
C GLN A 26 -14.40 5.87 -4.71
N VAL A 27 -13.67 6.91 -4.30
CA VAL A 27 -12.36 6.75 -3.66
C VAL A 27 -12.41 7.16 -2.20
N THR A 28 -11.97 6.25 -1.33
CA THR A 28 -11.59 6.56 0.05
C THR A 28 -10.07 6.58 0.12
N ALA A 29 -9.50 7.72 0.46
CA ALA A 29 -8.06 7.97 0.54
C ALA A 29 -7.60 7.96 2.00
N LEU A 30 -6.74 7.00 2.36
CA LEU A 30 -6.10 6.96 3.67
C LEU A 30 -4.84 7.82 3.65
N ALA A 31 -4.87 8.91 4.42
CA ALA A 31 -3.72 9.75 4.70
C ALA A 31 -3.13 9.42 6.07
N HIS A 32 -1.81 9.43 6.21
CA HIS A 32 -1.17 9.30 7.51
C HIS A 32 -1.46 10.52 8.38
N TYR A 33 -1.79 10.30 9.68
CA TYR A 33 -2.03 11.39 10.60
C TYR A 33 -0.79 12.27 10.75
N ARG A 34 -0.98 13.58 10.58
CA ARG A 34 0.06 14.61 10.73
C ARG A 34 -0.44 15.70 11.66
N SER A 35 0.37 16.05 12.65
CA SER A 35 0.02 17.06 13.65
C SER A 35 -0.09 18.49 13.08
N ASP A 36 0.49 18.74 11.89
CA ASP A 36 0.40 20.03 11.18
C ASP A 36 -0.91 20.18 10.40
N GLY A 37 -1.77 19.15 10.40
CA GLY A 37 -3.05 19.14 9.67
C GLY A 37 -2.92 18.93 8.15
N SER A 38 -1.72 18.71 7.61
CA SER A 38 -1.50 18.44 6.20
C SER A 38 -1.92 17.02 5.83
N HIS A 39 -2.48 16.89 4.62
CA HIS A 39 -2.77 15.59 3.99
C HIS A 39 -1.76 15.29 2.86
N GLY A 40 -0.55 15.83 2.95
CA GLY A 40 0.53 15.60 2.00
C GLY A 40 0.17 16.07 0.59
N TRP A 41 0.44 15.23 -0.42
CA TRP A 41 0.16 15.53 -1.82
C TRP A 41 -1.33 15.65 -2.14
N LEU A 42 -2.23 15.11 -1.32
CA LEU A 42 -3.68 15.29 -1.51
C LEU A 42 -4.11 16.75 -1.38
N ASP A 43 -3.36 17.59 -0.67
CA ASP A 43 -3.64 19.01 -0.53
C ASP A 43 -3.42 19.77 -1.86
N SER A 44 -2.66 19.21 -2.80
CA SER A 44 -2.40 19.79 -4.12
C SER A 44 -3.37 19.35 -5.21
N LEU A 45 -4.32 18.45 -4.92
CA LEU A 45 -5.35 18.04 -5.87
C LEU A 45 -6.25 19.21 -6.27
N ALA A 46 -6.74 19.17 -7.51
CA ALA A 46 -7.72 20.13 -8.00
C ALA A 46 -8.97 20.10 -7.12
N PRO A 47 -9.63 21.25 -6.84
CA PRO A 47 -10.76 21.34 -5.92
C PRO A 47 -11.89 20.33 -6.22
N ASN A 48 -12.26 20.17 -7.47
CA ASN A 48 -13.30 19.23 -7.90
C ASN A 48 -12.94 17.77 -7.64
N VAL A 49 -11.66 17.40 -7.73
CA VAL A 49 -11.17 16.06 -7.40
C VAL A 49 -11.20 15.87 -5.89
N ARG A 50 -10.68 16.84 -5.14
CA ARG A 50 -10.62 16.80 -3.68
C ARG A 50 -12.00 16.69 -3.03
N GLU A 51 -12.99 17.39 -3.55
CA GLU A 51 -14.40 17.33 -3.08
C GLU A 51 -15.06 15.97 -3.35
N SER A 52 -14.53 15.20 -4.31
CA SER A 52 -15.04 13.88 -4.69
C SER A 52 -14.41 12.73 -3.90
N VAL A 53 -13.38 13.01 -3.09
CA VAL A 53 -12.63 12.01 -2.33
C VAL A 53 -13.14 11.95 -0.88
N VAL A 54 -13.40 10.75 -0.39
CA VAL A 54 -13.60 10.53 1.05
C VAL A 54 -12.21 10.42 1.70
N LEU A 55 -11.83 11.45 2.44
CA LEU A 55 -10.55 11.48 3.14
C LEU A 55 -10.69 10.89 4.53
N VAL A 56 -9.82 9.93 4.87
CA VAL A 56 -9.70 9.35 6.21
C VAL A 56 -8.26 9.43 6.68
N GLN A 57 -8.07 9.67 7.97
CA GLN A 57 -6.74 9.65 8.59
C GLN A 57 -6.54 8.36 9.36
N GLY A 58 -5.32 7.79 9.27
CA GLY A 58 -5.01 6.59 10.02
C GLY A 58 -3.62 6.02 9.75
N ASP A 59 -3.40 4.84 10.31
CA ASP A 59 -2.15 4.12 10.20
C ASP A 59 -2.45 2.65 9.83
N ILE A 60 -1.78 2.13 8.82
CA ILE A 60 -1.95 0.73 8.38
C ILE A 60 -1.54 -0.29 9.45
N ARG A 61 -0.77 0.14 10.46
CA ARG A 61 -0.40 -0.70 11.61
C ARG A 61 -1.56 -0.90 12.61
N ASP A 62 -2.59 -0.06 12.54
CA ASP A 62 -3.80 -0.21 13.35
C ASP A 62 -4.76 -1.19 12.66
N SER A 63 -4.74 -2.45 13.12
CA SER A 63 -5.53 -3.53 12.55
C SER A 63 -7.04 -3.28 12.66
N ASP A 64 -7.51 -2.74 13.78
CA ASP A 64 -8.93 -2.50 14.01
C ASP A 64 -9.44 -1.36 13.12
N GLN A 65 -8.62 -0.33 12.95
CA GLN A 65 -8.92 0.77 12.04
C GLN A 65 -8.98 0.26 10.59
N MET A 66 -7.99 -0.50 10.11
CA MET A 66 -8.00 -1.05 8.75
C MET A 66 -9.19 -1.96 8.51
N LEU A 67 -9.51 -2.81 9.48
CA LEU A 67 -10.68 -3.68 9.40
C LEU A 67 -11.99 -2.92 9.29
N SER A 68 -12.13 -1.82 10.00
CA SER A 68 -13.34 -0.98 9.95
C SER A 68 -13.42 -0.16 8.66
N GLN A 69 -12.32 0.43 8.21
CA GLN A 69 -12.27 1.36 7.07
C GLN A 69 -12.40 0.64 5.72
N ILE A 70 -11.86 -0.58 5.57
CA ILE A 70 -11.94 -1.35 4.33
C ILE A 70 -13.33 -1.95 4.10
N ARG A 71 -14.18 -1.98 5.12
CA ARG A 71 -15.54 -2.50 5.00
C ARG A 71 -16.31 -1.82 3.87
N GLY A 72 -16.87 -2.65 2.98
CA GLY A 72 -17.73 -2.20 1.89
C GLY A 72 -16.98 -1.65 0.67
N HIS A 73 -15.67 -1.75 0.61
CA HIS A 73 -14.90 -1.46 -0.59
C HIS A 73 -14.75 -2.71 -1.47
N ASP A 74 -14.73 -2.50 -2.79
CA ASP A 74 -14.59 -3.57 -3.78
C ASP A 74 -13.11 -3.92 -4.02
N ALA A 75 -12.23 -2.92 -3.84
CA ALA A 75 -10.79 -3.07 -4.01
C ALA A 75 -10.00 -2.21 -3.04
N VAL A 76 -8.82 -2.70 -2.64
CA VAL A 76 -7.79 -1.97 -1.89
C VAL A 76 -6.56 -1.81 -2.76
N LEU A 77 -6.14 -0.56 -2.99
CA LEU A 77 -4.88 -0.23 -3.66
C LEU A 77 -3.88 0.17 -2.58
N HIS A 78 -2.94 -0.73 -2.31
CA HIS A 78 -2.04 -0.64 -1.16
C HIS A 78 -0.66 -0.11 -1.57
N LEU A 79 -0.44 1.21 -1.32
CA LEU A 79 0.81 1.90 -1.61
C LEU A 79 1.54 2.36 -0.34
N ALA A 80 0.87 2.36 0.82
CA ALA A 80 1.50 2.80 2.06
C ALA A 80 2.71 1.94 2.42
N ALA A 81 3.88 2.56 2.50
CA ALA A 81 5.13 1.91 2.89
C ALA A 81 6.18 2.94 3.34
N LEU A 82 7.09 2.53 4.18
CA LEU A 82 8.38 3.22 4.33
C LEU A 82 9.30 2.77 3.20
N ILE A 83 9.87 3.72 2.43
CA ILE A 83 10.60 3.43 1.18
C ILE A 83 12.07 3.85 1.18
N GLY A 84 12.49 4.71 2.09
CA GLY A 84 13.85 5.27 2.12
C GLY A 84 14.90 4.25 2.51
N ILE A 85 15.66 3.67 1.55
CA ILE A 85 16.70 2.67 1.81
C ILE A 85 17.68 3.13 2.90
N PRO A 86 18.26 4.36 2.85
CA PRO A 86 19.19 4.81 3.89
C PRO A 86 18.55 4.83 5.29
N TYR A 87 17.28 5.24 5.38
CA TYR A 87 16.58 5.25 6.66
C TYR A 87 16.28 3.84 7.18
N SER A 88 16.15 2.85 6.30
CA SER A 88 15.94 1.45 6.71
C SER A 88 17.11 0.88 7.53
N TYR A 89 18.32 1.39 7.34
CA TYR A 89 19.48 1.00 8.14
C TYR A 89 19.46 1.60 9.55
N LEU A 90 18.82 2.76 9.71
CA LEU A 90 18.70 3.45 11.01
C LEU A 90 17.51 2.92 11.83
N ALA A 91 16.42 2.59 11.17
CA ALA A 91 15.15 2.21 11.80
C ALA A 91 14.54 0.91 11.22
N PRO A 92 15.28 -0.23 11.17
CA PRO A 92 14.81 -1.44 10.49
C PRO A 92 13.50 -1.99 11.09
N ARG A 93 13.30 -1.85 12.40
CA ARG A 93 12.06 -2.26 13.05
C ARG A 93 10.82 -1.50 12.52
N SER A 94 10.95 -0.21 12.23
CA SER A 94 9.85 0.58 11.66
C SER A 94 9.44 0.05 10.27
N TYR A 95 10.41 -0.41 9.47
CA TYR A 95 10.13 -1.04 8.17
C TYR A 95 9.39 -2.37 8.31
N MET A 96 9.80 -3.20 9.27
CA MET A 96 9.07 -4.42 9.57
C MET A 96 7.62 -4.13 10.00
N GLN A 97 7.43 -3.20 10.93
CA GLN A 97 6.10 -2.85 11.43
C GLN A 97 5.22 -2.23 10.36
N THR A 98 5.74 -1.28 9.59
CA THR A 98 4.93 -0.60 8.57
C THR A 98 4.72 -1.48 7.35
N ASN A 99 5.81 -2.00 6.76
CA ASN A 99 5.71 -2.68 5.47
C ASN A 99 5.22 -4.12 5.59
N VAL A 100 5.57 -4.84 6.67
CA VAL A 100 5.18 -6.24 6.84
C VAL A 100 3.88 -6.35 7.64
N GLU A 101 3.88 -5.86 8.88
CA GLU A 101 2.71 -5.93 9.75
C GLU A 101 1.54 -5.11 9.18
N GLY A 102 1.82 -3.90 8.67
CA GLY A 102 0.80 -3.08 8.01
C GLY A 102 0.20 -3.78 6.78
N THR A 103 1.01 -4.40 5.91
CA THR A 103 0.50 -5.19 4.77
C THR A 103 -0.30 -6.40 5.23
N PHE A 104 0.14 -7.08 6.29
CA PHE A 104 -0.63 -8.18 6.89
C PHE A 104 -2.03 -7.72 7.33
N ASN A 105 -2.15 -6.58 8.01
CA ASN A 105 -3.44 -6.02 8.43
C ASN A 105 -4.34 -5.71 7.22
N ILE A 106 -3.76 -5.20 6.13
CA ILE A 106 -4.49 -4.96 4.87
C ILE A 106 -4.98 -6.28 4.25
N CYS A 107 -4.14 -7.32 4.22
CA CYS A 107 -4.54 -8.64 3.73
C CYS A 107 -5.70 -9.22 4.55
N GLU A 108 -5.63 -9.14 5.89
CA GLU A 108 -6.70 -9.59 6.77
C GLU A 108 -8.02 -8.85 6.53
N ALA A 109 -7.96 -7.52 6.46
CA ALA A 109 -9.13 -6.70 6.23
C ALA A 109 -9.73 -6.92 4.84
N ALA A 110 -8.90 -6.99 3.80
CA ALA A 110 -9.35 -7.26 2.43
C ALA A 110 -10.01 -8.64 2.33
N ARG A 111 -9.37 -9.68 2.88
CA ARG A 111 -9.94 -11.04 2.95
C ARG A 111 -11.30 -11.06 3.66
N LYS A 112 -11.39 -10.44 4.84
CA LYS A 112 -12.61 -10.45 5.65
C LYS A 112 -13.79 -9.77 4.97
N HIS A 113 -13.52 -8.78 4.13
CA HIS A 113 -14.56 -8.02 3.44
C HIS A 113 -14.72 -8.39 1.96
N GLY A 114 -13.96 -9.37 1.46
CA GLY A 114 -14.03 -9.83 0.08
C GLY A 114 -13.53 -8.80 -0.93
N ALA A 115 -12.68 -7.86 -0.51
CA ALA A 115 -12.09 -6.86 -1.38
C ALA A 115 -10.89 -7.43 -2.14
N ARG A 116 -10.71 -7.04 -3.41
CA ARG A 116 -9.49 -7.34 -4.17
C ARG A 116 -8.33 -6.50 -3.66
N LEU A 117 -7.15 -7.11 -3.51
CA LEU A 117 -5.93 -6.40 -3.11
C LEU A 117 -5.03 -6.14 -4.32
N ILE A 118 -4.64 -4.88 -4.52
CA ILE A 118 -3.60 -4.48 -5.47
C ILE A 118 -2.45 -3.94 -4.63
N HIS A 119 -1.37 -4.72 -4.55
CA HIS A 119 -0.19 -4.41 -3.71
C HIS A 119 0.95 -3.87 -4.55
N THR A 120 1.52 -2.76 -4.13
CA THR A 120 2.68 -2.16 -4.79
C THR A 120 3.97 -2.71 -4.21
N SER A 121 4.73 -3.47 -5.01
CA SER A 121 6.07 -3.93 -4.70
C SER A 121 7.15 -2.95 -5.19
N THR A 122 8.37 -3.43 -5.40
CA THR A 122 9.52 -2.63 -5.82
C THR A 122 10.53 -3.50 -6.59
N SER A 123 11.29 -2.91 -7.51
CA SER A 123 12.42 -3.58 -8.17
C SER A 123 13.54 -3.98 -7.20
N GLU A 124 13.62 -3.33 -6.02
CA GLU A 124 14.62 -3.63 -4.99
C GLU A 124 14.49 -5.05 -4.41
N VAL A 125 13.36 -5.73 -4.64
CA VAL A 125 13.17 -7.14 -4.22
C VAL A 125 14.11 -8.09 -4.98
N TYR A 126 14.58 -7.71 -6.17
CA TYR A 126 15.47 -8.53 -7.01
C TYR A 126 16.96 -8.36 -6.66
N GLY A 127 17.33 -7.30 -5.94
CA GLY A 127 18.72 -7.00 -5.62
C GLY A 127 19.56 -6.71 -6.87
N THR A 128 20.86 -7.07 -6.81
CA THR A 128 21.74 -6.94 -7.97
C THR A 128 21.35 -7.95 -9.05
N PRO A 129 21.11 -7.50 -10.30
CA PRO A 129 20.64 -8.40 -11.35
C PRO A 129 21.70 -9.45 -11.72
N ALA A 130 21.27 -10.71 -11.72
CA ALA A 130 22.08 -11.82 -12.26
C ALA A 130 22.01 -11.90 -13.79
N THR A 131 20.88 -11.44 -14.36
CA THR A 131 20.64 -11.37 -15.81
C THR A 131 19.88 -10.11 -16.18
N LEU A 132 20.03 -9.63 -17.39
CA LEU A 132 19.30 -8.50 -17.94
C LEU A 132 18.53 -8.91 -19.22
N PRO A 133 17.31 -8.44 -19.43
CA PRO A 133 16.48 -7.65 -18.49
C PRO A 133 16.04 -8.48 -17.28
N ILE A 134 15.77 -7.80 -16.14
CA ILE A 134 15.13 -8.42 -14.98
C ILE A 134 13.69 -8.75 -15.35
N THR A 135 13.28 -9.99 -15.11
CA THR A 135 11.89 -10.46 -15.26
C THR A 135 11.31 -10.85 -13.91
N GLU A 136 10.00 -11.07 -13.83
CA GLU A 136 9.33 -11.51 -12.61
C GLU A 136 9.81 -12.88 -12.10
N GLY A 137 10.46 -13.67 -12.95
CA GLY A 137 11.10 -14.95 -12.59
C GLY A 137 12.50 -14.81 -11.97
N HIS A 138 13.03 -13.59 -11.86
CA HIS A 138 14.36 -13.36 -11.23
C HIS A 138 14.32 -13.71 -9.75
N PRO A 139 15.39 -14.30 -9.18
CA PRO A 139 15.47 -14.58 -7.75
C PRO A 139 15.28 -13.31 -6.89
N LEU A 140 14.57 -13.46 -5.76
CA LEU A 140 14.41 -12.39 -4.78
C LEU A 140 15.61 -12.37 -3.85
N VAL A 141 16.29 -11.22 -3.77
CA VAL A 141 17.52 -11.05 -2.98
C VAL A 141 17.45 -9.75 -2.18
N ALA A 142 17.19 -9.87 -0.88
CA ALA A 142 17.12 -8.72 0.01
C ALA A 142 18.51 -8.15 0.29
N GLN A 143 18.81 -6.96 -0.22
CA GLN A 143 20.09 -6.26 0.01
C GLN A 143 19.98 -5.12 1.04
N SER A 144 18.79 -4.88 1.59
CA SER A 144 18.55 -3.88 2.63
C SER A 144 17.39 -4.29 3.52
N PRO A 145 17.23 -3.71 4.73
CA PRO A 145 16.04 -3.91 5.53
C PRO A 145 14.74 -3.48 4.81
N TYR A 146 14.83 -2.45 3.94
CA TYR A 146 13.71 -2.07 3.07
C TYR A 146 13.31 -3.20 2.12
N SER A 147 14.26 -3.69 1.31
CA SER A 147 13.96 -4.77 0.35
C SER A 147 13.50 -6.05 1.05
N ALA A 148 14.11 -6.40 2.19
CA ALA A 148 13.66 -7.51 3.02
C ALA A 148 12.20 -7.36 3.45
N SER A 149 11.80 -6.16 3.90
CA SER A 149 10.44 -5.88 4.32
C SER A 149 9.44 -5.96 3.15
N LYS A 150 9.84 -5.54 1.95
CA LYS A 150 8.99 -5.62 0.75
C LYS A 150 8.84 -7.07 0.25
N ILE A 151 9.93 -7.84 0.23
CA ILE A 151 9.85 -9.29 -0.08
C ILE A 151 8.91 -10.00 0.91
N ALA A 152 9.02 -9.71 2.20
CA ALA A 152 8.15 -10.30 3.21
C ALA A 152 6.67 -9.91 2.99
N ALA A 153 6.41 -8.64 2.68
CA ALA A 153 5.06 -8.16 2.36
C ALA A 153 4.46 -8.87 1.14
N ASP A 154 5.23 -8.98 0.04
CA ASP A 154 4.82 -9.70 -1.17
C ASP A 154 4.46 -11.16 -0.85
N LYS A 155 5.29 -11.83 -0.02
CA LYS A 155 5.05 -13.23 0.37
C LYS A 155 3.82 -13.39 1.28
N PHE A 156 3.49 -12.41 2.12
CA PHE A 156 2.23 -12.42 2.84
C PHE A 156 1.03 -12.31 1.89
N VAL A 157 1.07 -11.39 0.91
CA VAL A 157 -0.01 -11.26 -0.09
C VAL A 157 -0.21 -12.58 -0.86
N GLU A 158 0.88 -13.18 -1.37
CA GLU A 158 0.85 -14.48 -2.05
C GLU A 158 0.29 -15.60 -1.15
N SER A 159 0.71 -15.65 0.13
CA SER A 159 0.25 -16.67 1.07
C SER A 159 -1.24 -16.55 1.36
N PHE A 160 -1.77 -15.32 1.46
CA PHE A 160 -3.20 -15.08 1.64
C PHE A 160 -4.02 -15.49 0.42
N ALA A 161 -3.48 -15.30 -0.78
CA ALA A 161 -4.12 -15.78 -1.99
C ALA A 161 -4.20 -17.31 -2.02
N LEU A 162 -3.10 -17.99 -1.70
CA LEU A 162 -3.02 -19.45 -1.71
C LEU A 162 -3.84 -20.11 -0.59
N SER A 163 -3.87 -19.49 0.61
CA SER A 163 -4.49 -20.10 1.79
C SER A 163 -5.94 -19.69 1.99
N PHE A 164 -6.33 -18.53 1.51
CA PHE A 164 -7.63 -17.91 1.78
C PHE A 164 -8.34 -17.40 0.52
N GLU A 165 -7.80 -17.69 -0.67
CA GLU A 165 -8.37 -17.29 -1.96
C GLU A 165 -8.53 -15.76 -2.11
N LEU A 166 -7.67 -14.96 -1.45
CA LEU A 166 -7.67 -13.51 -1.59
C LEU A 166 -7.38 -13.12 -3.04
N PRO A 167 -8.29 -12.42 -3.76
CA PRO A 167 -7.99 -11.93 -5.10
C PRO A 167 -6.94 -10.82 -5.02
N PHE A 168 -5.82 -10.99 -5.71
CA PHE A 168 -4.72 -10.02 -5.64
C PHE A 168 -4.04 -9.75 -6.97
N HIS A 169 -3.22 -8.68 -6.99
CA HIS A 169 -2.15 -8.38 -7.95
C HIS A 169 -0.99 -7.74 -7.18
N ILE A 170 0.24 -8.07 -7.60
CA ILE A 170 1.47 -7.41 -7.14
C ILE A 170 2.10 -6.70 -8.32
#